data_cafe65ea2ed96fb2821098f3c6571a3e
#
_entry.id   cafe65ea2ed96fb2821098f3c6571a3e
#
_cell.length_a   1.000
_cell.length_b   1.000
_cell.length_c   1.000
_cell.angle_alpha   90.00
_cell.angle_beta   90.00
_cell.angle_gamma   90.00
#
_symmetry.space_group_name_H-M   'P 1'
#
loop_
_entity.id
_entity.type
_entity.pdbx_description
1 polymer ?
#
loop_
_entity_poly.entity_id
_entity_poly.type
_entity_poly.pdbx_seq_one_letter_code
_entity_poly.pdbx_strand_id
1 'polypeptide(L)'
;MVRRYVYLGRRVPDIGARGLDRATEVRGIADAILADYMAGRTSYRRTMSRLNLLELIVQRDRSFSATQKRTLRAYIDRVRQRLRLLKK
;
A
#
# COMPACT_ATOMS: atom_id res chain seq x y z
N MET A 1 17.81 -9.34 5.34
CA MET A 1 17.08 -8.72 6.45
C MET A 1 15.66 -8.38 6.03
N VAL A 2 14.70 -8.77 6.81
CA VAL A 2 13.31 -8.50 6.52
C VAL A 2 12.95 -7.09 6.96
N ARG A 3 12.40 -6.32 6.05
CA ARG A 3 11.91 -5.00 6.33
C ARG A 3 10.41 -5.05 6.53
N ARG A 4 9.92 -4.28 7.49
CA ARG A 4 8.49 -4.23 7.76
C ARG A 4 8.02 -2.80 7.74
N TYR A 5 6.85 -2.60 7.19
CA TYR A 5 6.25 -1.28 7.09
C TYR A 5 5.28 -1.10 8.25
N VAL A 6 5.84 -1.08 9.46
CA VAL A 6 5.04 -1.00 10.68
C VAL A 6 4.21 0.27 10.72
N TYR A 7 4.77 1.36 10.23
CA TYR A 7 4.09 2.65 10.21
C TYR A 7 2.92 2.69 9.23
N LEU A 8 2.77 1.69 8.38
CA LEU A 8 1.60 1.54 7.51
C LEU A 8 0.48 0.77 8.19
N GLY A 9 0.67 0.41 9.43
CA GLY A 9 -0.35 -0.19 10.27
C GLY A 9 -0.20 -1.69 10.44
N ARG A 10 -0.20 -2.43 9.36
CA ARG A 10 -0.09 -3.86 9.41
C ARG A 10 1.29 -4.30 8.96
N ARG A 11 1.85 -5.26 9.67
CA ARG A 11 3.12 -5.82 9.27
C ARG A 11 2.93 -6.71 8.05
N VAL A 12 3.56 -6.32 6.98
CA VAL A 12 3.60 -7.15 5.79
C VAL A 12 5.05 -7.52 5.59
N PRO A 13 5.40 -8.80 5.71
CA PRO A 13 6.81 -9.19 5.56
C PRO A 13 7.30 -8.88 4.17
N ASP A 14 8.51 -8.38 4.11
CA ASP A 14 9.21 -8.20 2.85
C ASP A 14 9.69 -9.59 2.42
N ILE A 15 9.21 -10.04 1.27
CA ILE A 15 9.60 -11.34 0.76
C ILE A 15 11.02 -11.33 0.18
N GLY A 16 11.64 -10.16 0.14
CA GLY A 16 13.03 -10.04 -0.24
C GLY A 16 13.32 -10.26 -1.70
N ALA A 17 12.29 -10.37 -2.48
CA ALA A 17 12.46 -10.60 -3.91
C ALA A 17 12.60 -9.27 -4.65
N ARG A 18 12.86 -9.33 -5.93
CA ARG A 18 13.12 -8.17 -6.75
C ARG A 18 12.08 -8.02 -7.85
N GLY A 19 11.97 -6.82 -8.40
CA GLY A 19 11.15 -6.58 -9.58
C GLY A 19 9.69 -6.87 -9.34
N LEU A 20 9.18 -7.91 -9.98
CA LEU A 20 7.77 -8.26 -9.92
C LEU A 20 7.29 -8.55 -8.50
N ASP A 21 8.16 -9.15 -7.69
CA ASP A 21 7.78 -9.49 -6.33
C ASP A 21 7.60 -8.25 -5.48
N ARG A 22 8.37 -7.21 -5.76
CA ARG A 22 8.18 -5.95 -5.03
C ARG A 22 6.86 -5.29 -5.39
N ALA A 23 6.45 -5.38 -6.65
CA ALA A 23 5.15 -4.85 -7.05
C ALA A 23 4.01 -5.61 -6.37
N THR A 24 4.12 -6.93 -6.28
CA THR A 24 3.16 -7.76 -5.57
C THR A 24 3.11 -7.38 -4.10
N GLU A 25 4.26 -7.13 -3.52
CA GLU A 25 4.38 -6.73 -2.12
C GLU A 25 3.66 -5.40 -1.86
N VAL A 26 3.83 -4.42 -2.75
CA VAL A 26 3.15 -3.13 -2.62
C VAL A 26 1.64 -3.32 -2.66
N ARG A 27 1.15 -4.14 -3.58
CA ARG A 27 -0.28 -4.43 -3.65
C ARG A 27 -0.78 -5.09 -2.37
N GLY A 28 0.01 -6.01 -1.83
CA GLY A 28 -0.32 -6.66 -0.57
C GLY A 28 -0.40 -5.69 0.58
N ILE A 29 0.50 -4.72 0.61
CA ILE A 29 0.47 -3.68 1.65
C ILE A 29 -0.78 -2.82 1.52
N ALA A 30 -1.13 -2.42 0.31
CA ALA A 30 -2.34 -1.62 0.09
C ALA A 30 -3.58 -2.38 0.53
N ASP A 31 -3.66 -3.66 0.18
CA ASP A 31 -4.79 -4.50 0.58
C ASP A 31 -4.85 -4.65 2.10
N ALA A 32 -3.71 -4.81 2.75
CA ALA A 32 -3.65 -4.92 4.21
C ALA A 32 -4.11 -3.64 4.89
N ILE A 33 -3.76 -2.50 4.33
CA ILE A 33 -4.20 -1.20 4.86
C ILE A 33 -5.72 -1.10 4.80
N LEU A 34 -6.32 -1.49 3.69
CA LEU A 34 -7.77 -1.48 3.53
C LEU A 34 -8.42 -2.49 4.47
N ALA A 35 -7.84 -3.68 4.60
CA ALA A 35 -8.37 -4.71 5.48
C ALA A 35 -8.40 -4.25 6.94
N ASP A 36 -7.40 -3.49 7.38
CA ASP A 36 -7.39 -2.94 8.73
C ASP A 36 -8.55 -1.97 8.95
N TYR A 37 -8.87 -1.18 7.95
CA TYR A 37 -10.03 -0.29 8.04
C TYR A 37 -11.33 -1.08 8.11
N MET A 38 -11.47 -2.08 7.25
CA MET A 38 -12.68 -2.90 7.21
C MET A 38 -12.88 -3.68 8.50
N ALA A 39 -11.79 -4.03 9.16
CA ALA A 39 -11.84 -4.73 10.45
C ALA A 39 -12.03 -3.78 11.64
N GLY A 40 -12.11 -2.48 11.39
CA GLY A 40 -12.32 -1.49 12.45
C GLY A 40 -11.08 -1.17 13.26
N ARG A 41 -9.89 -1.54 12.79
CA ARG A 41 -8.65 -1.28 13.51
C ARG A 41 -8.11 0.12 13.31
N THR A 42 -8.49 0.77 12.21
CA THR A 42 -8.00 2.10 11.89
C THR A 42 -9.12 3.00 11.43
N SER A 43 -8.96 4.29 11.67
CA SER A 43 -9.91 5.29 11.20
C SER A 43 -9.75 5.51 9.70
N TYR A 44 -10.75 6.12 9.08
CA TYR A 44 -10.69 6.50 7.68
C TYR A 44 -9.48 7.41 7.42
N ARG A 45 -9.32 8.42 8.27
CA ARG A 45 -8.24 9.39 8.13
C ARG A 45 -6.87 8.73 8.18
N ARG A 46 -6.67 7.83 9.12
CA ARG A 46 -5.41 7.13 9.27
C ARG A 46 -5.16 6.19 8.09
N THR A 47 -6.20 5.52 7.64
CA THR A 47 -6.12 4.63 6.49
C THR A 47 -5.71 5.41 5.24
N MET A 48 -6.33 6.55 5.00
CA MET A 48 -6.00 7.39 3.85
C MET A 48 -4.55 7.87 3.94
N SER A 49 -4.12 8.25 5.13
CA SER A 49 -2.76 8.70 5.38
C SER A 49 -1.73 7.62 5.03
N ARG A 50 -2.03 6.39 5.41
CA ARG A 50 -1.16 5.24 5.11
C ARG A 50 -1.08 4.95 3.63
N LEU A 51 -2.20 5.07 2.91
CA LEU A 51 -2.20 4.89 1.46
C LEU A 51 -1.39 5.99 0.76
N ASN A 52 -1.50 7.22 1.25
CA ASN A 52 -0.71 8.33 0.71
C ASN A 52 0.78 8.09 0.93
N LEU A 53 1.15 7.59 2.09
CA LEU A 53 2.54 7.27 2.40
C LEU A 53 3.06 6.16 1.49
N LEU A 54 2.26 5.13 1.27
CA LEU A 54 2.62 4.05 0.38
C LEU A 54 2.87 4.54 -1.03
N GLU A 55 2.01 5.42 -1.53
CA GLU A 55 2.19 6.01 -2.84
C GLU A 55 3.51 6.78 -2.93
N LEU A 56 3.84 7.53 -1.90
CA LEU A 56 5.08 8.28 -1.86
C LEU A 56 6.29 7.34 -1.89
N ILE A 57 6.23 6.24 -1.16
CA ILE A 57 7.29 5.24 -1.16
C ILE A 57 7.49 4.69 -2.57
N VAL A 58 6.39 4.35 -3.25
CA VAL A 58 6.46 3.82 -4.62
C VAL A 58 7.09 4.84 -5.56
N GLN A 59 6.69 6.11 -5.45
CA GLN A 59 7.24 7.14 -6.32
C GLN A 59 8.74 7.32 -6.16
N ARG A 60 9.24 7.11 -4.96
CA ARG A 60 10.66 7.31 -4.66
C ARG A 60 11.51 6.08 -4.85
N ASP A 61 10.88 4.95 -5.06
CA ASP A 61 11.60 3.69 -5.19
C ASP A 61 12.18 3.56 -6.60
N ARG A 62 13.51 3.57 -6.67
CA ARG A 62 14.21 3.53 -7.94
C ARG A 62 14.17 2.15 -8.61
N SER A 63 13.79 1.13 -7.87
CA SER A 63 13.73 -0.21 -8.43
C SER A 63 12.52 -0.41 -9.33
N PHE A 64 11.55 0.50 -9.28
CA PHE A 64 10.38 0.43 -10.16
C PHE A 64 10.59 1.26 -11.41
N SER A 65 10.21 0.70 -12.55
CA SER A 65 10.17 1.46 -13.79
C SER A 65 9.04 2.47 -13.77
N ALA A 66 9.05 3.42 -14.70
CA ALA A 66 7.97 4.40 -14.81
C ALA A 66 6.63 3.72 -15.01
N THR A 67 6.59 2.65 -15.82
CA THR A 67 5.38 1.89 -16.06
C THR A 67 4.88 1.21 -14.80
N GLN A 68 5.79 0.61 -14.04
CA GLN A 68 5.44 -0.03 -12.78
C GLN A 68 4.89 0.97 -11.78
N LYS A 69 5.51 2.13 -11.67
CA LYS A 69 5.03 3.18 -10.77
C LYS A 69 3.63 3.62 -11.14
N ARG A 70 3.37 3.78 -12.43
CA ARG A 70 2.04 4.17 -12.91
C ARG A 70 1.00 3.11 -12.55
N THR A 71 1.32 1.85 -12.78
CA THR A 71 0.42 0.73 -12.48
C THR A 71 0.13 0.65 -10.98
N LEU A 72 1.17 0.78 -10.16
CA LEU A 72 1.00 0.70 -8.71
C LEU A 72 0.22 1.89 -8.16
N ARG A 73 0.45 3.07 -8.69
CA ARG A 73 -0.32 4.25 -8.29
C ARG A 73 -1.78 4.10 -8.64
N ALA A 74 -2.06 3.55 -9.82
CA ALA A 74 -3.45 3.28 -10.21
C ALA A 74 -4.09 2.27 -9.26
N TYR A 75 -3.35 1.27 -8.84
CA TYR A 75 -3.85 0.29 -7.89
C TYR A 75 -4.18 0.94 -6.54
N ILE A 76 -3.27 1.78 -6.05
CA ILE A 76 -3.48 2.51 -4.79
C ILE A 76 -4.70 3.42 -4.90
N ASP A 77 -4.89 4.07 -6.05
CA ASP A 77 -6.06 4.92 -6.26
C ASP A 77 -7.36 4.11 -6.23
N ARG A 78 -7.35 2.91 -6.77
CA ARG A 78 -8.52 2.02 -6.68
C ARG A 78 -8.84 1.68 -5.23
N VAL A 79 -7.83 1.42 -4.44
CA VAL A 79 -8.01 1.14 -3.01
C VAL A 79 -8.60 2.36 -2.32
N ARG A 80 -8.11 3.55 -2.65
CA ARG A 80 -8.67 4.78 -2.09
C ARG A 80 -10.13 4.97 -2.45
N GLN A 81 -10.49 4.69 -3.69
CA GLN A 81 -11.87 4.80 -4.13
C GLN A 81 -12.76 3.83 -3.38
N ARG A 82 -12.28 2.60 -3.21
CA ARG A 82 -13.01 1.61 -2.46
C ARG A 82 -13.19 2.03 -1.01
N LEU A 83 -12.15 2.62 -0.42
CA LEU A 83 -12.20 3.14 0.93
C LEU A 83 -13.28 4.22 1.06
N ARG A 84 -13.37 5.12 0.09
CA ARG A 84 -14.38 6.18 0.09
C ARG A 84 -15.79 5.61 0.03
N LEU A 85 -15.98 4.54 -0.75
CA LEU A 85 -17.28 3.89 -0.84
C LEU A 85 -17.66 3.17 0.45
N LEU A 86 -16.69 2.71 1.21
CA LEU A 86 -16.92 2.03 2.48
C LEU A 86 -17.12 3.00 3.63
N LYS A 87 -16.73 4.23 3.46
CA LYS A 87 -16.89 5.24 4.49
C LYS A 87 -18.37 5.57 4.69
N LYS A 88 -18.77 5.59 5.93
CA LYS A 88 -20.15 5.93 6.30
C LYS A 88 -20.26 7.36 6.80
#